data_2637ee9f8a5da6aa950e956ac10cce44
#
_entry.id   2637ee9f8a5da6aa950e956ac10cce44
#
_cell.length_a   1.000
_cell.length_b   1.000
_cell.length_c   1.000
_cell.angle_alpha   90.00
_cell.angle_beta   90.00
_cell.angle_gamma   90.00
#
_symmetry.space_group_name_H-M   'P 1'
#
loop_
_entity.id
_entity.type
_entity.pdbx_description
1 polymer ?
#
loop_
_entity_poly.entity_id
_entity_poly.type
_entity_poly.pdbx_seq_one_letter_code
_entity_poly.pdbx_strand_id
1 'polypeptide(L)'
;NEILTMAEQYKISICNVNQGYSGCSCIVTPAAVLTSDMGIKKALDRNGIKAIFITNKNILLPGYNIGFLGGCSGFCDGTIYLFGKDKTPERNSTLSEFANENGYEIKYLSSDPLTDYGGIKFIKIKEQCADI
;
A
#
# COMPACT_ATOMS: atom_id res chain seq x y z
N ASN A 1 5.74 -12.05 24.71
CA ASN A 1 4.89 -12.01 23.52
C ASN A 1 5.72 -12.48 22.33
N GLU A 2 5.34 -13.58 21.71
CA GLU A 2 6.08 -14.24 20.62
C GLU A 2 6.41 -13.29 19.47
N ILE A 3 5.48 -12.38 19.11
CA ILE A 3 5.67 -11.39 18.04
C ILE A 3 6.84 -10.45 18.37
N LEU A 4 6.94 -9.98 19.59
CA LEU A 4 8.03 -9.10 20.01
C LEU A 4 9.36 -9.83 19.97
N THR A 5 9.41 -11.07 20.45
CA THR A 5 10.61 -11.92 20.43
C THR A 5 11.06 -12.19 18.98
N MET A 6 10.12 -12.48 18.09
CA MET A 6 10.43 -12.66 16.66
C MET A 6 10.95 -11.38 16.01
N ALA A 7 10.32 -10.24 16.31
CA ALA A 7 10.77 -8.95 15.78
C ALA A 7 12.21 -8.63 16.21
N GLU A 8 12.55 -8.87 17.47
CA GLU A 8 13.92 -8.70 17.97
C GLU A 8 14.90 -9.68 17.28
N GLN A 9 14.53 -10.95 17.16
CA GLN A 9 15.35 -11.97 16.49
C GLN A 9 15.68 -11.62 15.04
N TYR A 10 14.69 -11.10 14.31
CA TYR A 10 14.82 -10.72 12.89
C TYR A 10 15.17 -9.25 12.68
N LYS A 11 15.45 -8.50 13.74
CA LYS A 11 15.76 -7.06 13.70
C LYS A 11 14.69 -6.24 12.98
N ILE A 12 13.43 -6.59 13.20
CA ILE A 12 12.27 -5.89 12.62
C ILE A 12 11.87 -4.76 13.57
N SER A 13 11.85 -3.54 13.07
CA SER A 13 11.35 -2.39 13.83
C SER A 13 9.84 -2.43 13.96
N ILE A 14 9.33 -2.21 15.16
CA ILE A 14 7.89 -2.14 15.43
C ILE A 14 7.49 -0.68 15.56
N CYS A 15 6.55 -0.24 14.72
CA CYS A 15 5.92 1.07 14.81
C CYS A 15 4.50 0.91 15.34
N ASN A 16 4.24 1.46 16.52
CA ASN A 16 2.92 1.40 17.14
C ASN A 16 2.01 2.50 16.60
N VAL A 17 0.81 2.13 16.16
CA VAL A 17 -0.22 3.03 15.63
C VAL A 17 -1.56 2.74 16.30
N ASN A 18 -2.36 3.80 16.56
CA ASN A 18 -3.72 3.67 17.08
C ASN A 18 -4.73 3.42 15.96
N GLN A 19 -4.45 2.40 15.12
CA GLN A 19 -5.29 2.05 13.99
C GLN A 19 -5.33 0.54 13.80
N GLY A 20 -6.53 -0.05 13.89
CA GLY A 20 -6.72 -1.49 13.72
C GLY A 20 -6.55 -2.00 12.29
N TYR A 21 -6.71 -1.11 11.30
CA TYR A 21 -6.66 -1.44 9.87
C TYR A 21 -5.47 -0.79 9.16
N SER A 22 -4.31 -0.75 9.82
CA SER A 22 -3.12 -0.09 9.28
C SER A 22 -2.69 -0.61 7.92
N GLY A 23 -2.72 -1.92 7.70
CA GLY A 23 -2.40 -2.52 6.41
C GLY A 23 -3.37 -2.13 5.29
N CYS A 24 -4.65 -1.99 5.60
CA CYS A 24 -5.66 -1.56 4.63
C CYS A 24 -5.54 -0.07 4.28
N SER A 25 -4.96 0.73 5.17
CA SER A 25 -4.84 2.19 4.98
C SER A 25 -3.57 2.60 4.24
N CYS A 26 -2.70 1.66 3.87
CA CYS A 26 -1.36 1.95 3.37
C CYS A 26 -1.03 1.25 2.06
N ILE A 27 -0.28 1.94 1.19
CA ILE A 27 0.57 1.32 0.16
C ILE A 27 2.00 1.33 0.71
N VAL A 28 2.59 0.16 0.87
CA VAL A 28 3.95 0.02 1.41
C VAL A 28 4.92 -0.25 0.27
N THR A 29 5.95 0.59 0.17
CA THR A 29 7.02 0.44 -0.81
C THR A 29 8.38 0.57 -0.11
N PRO A 30 9.48 0.17 -0.75
CA PRO A 30 10.82 0.39 -0.20
C PRO A 30 11.19 1.86 0.01
N ALA A 31 10.62 2.78 -0.79
CA ALA A 31 10.95 4.20 -0.74
C ALA A 31 10.16 4.98 0.31
N ALA A 32 8.89 4.62 0.51
CA ALA A 32 8.01 5.28 1.47
C ALA A 32 6.72 4.47 1.70
N VAL A 33 5.97 4.85 2.72
CA VAL A 33 4.60 4.40 2.96
C VAL A 33 3.64 5.53 2.55
N LEU A 34 2.72 5.23 1.64
CA LEU A 34 1.63 6.15 1.31
C LEU A 34 0.41 5.76 2.12
N THR A 35 -0.19 6.73 2.80
CA THR A 35 -1.33 6.45 3.69
C THR A 35 -2.37 7.56 3.64
N SER A 36 -3.62 7.18 3.80
CA SER A 36 -4.74 8.12 3.97
C SER A 36 -5.06 8.43 5.44
N ASP A 37 -4.28 7.88 6.36
CA ASP A 37 -4.45 8.09 7.81
C ASP A 37 -3.33 8.96 8.36
N MET A 38 -3.70 10.15 8.87
CA MET A 38 -2.74 11.10 9.45
C MET A 38 -2.10 10.60 10.76
N GLY A 39 -2.79 9.73 11.49
CA GLY A 39 -2.23 9.10 12.70
C GLY A 39 -1.10 8.14 12.34
N ILE A 40 -1.32 7.31 11.33
CA ILE A 40 -0.28 6.43 10.78
C ILE A 40 0.89 7.25 10.24
N LYS A 41 0.62 8.28 9.42
CA LYS A 41 1.68 9.15 8.90
C LYS A 41 2.56 9.72 10.00
N LYS A 42 1.95 10.33 11.02
CA LYS A 42 2.69 10.91 12.16
C LYS A 42 3.50 9.87 12.94
N ALA A 43 2.97 8.66 13.09
CA ALA A 43 3.69 7.59 13.79
C ALA A 43 4.91 7.11 12.99
N LEU A 44 4.78 6.96 11.67
CA LEU A 44 5.87 6.59 10.78
C LEU A 44 6.96 7.66 10.76
N ASP A 45 6.60 8.92 10.57
CA ASP A 45 7.53 10.05 10.56
C ASP A 45 8.34 10.13 11.87
N ARG A 46 7.69 9.93 13.03
CA ARG A 46 8.37 9.89 14.34
C ARG A 46 9.36 8.73 14.48
N ASN A 47 9.17 7.66 13.74
CA ASN A 47 10.07 6.50 13.70
C ASN A 47 11.08 6.57 12.54
N GLY A 48 11.22 7.71 11.87
CA GLY A 48 12.17 7.91 10.78
C GLY A 48 11.79 7.21 9.47
N ILE A 49 10.54 6.79 9.33
CA ILE A 49 10.02 6.14 8.13
C ILE A 49 9.29 7.20 7.29
N LYS A 50 9.76 7.42 6.07
CA LYS A 50 9.14 8.37 5.15
C LYS A 50 7.68 7.98 4.89
N ALA A 51 6.76 8.88 5.18
CA ALA A 51 5.33 8.68 4.93
C ALA A 51 4.73 9.83 4.13
N ILE A 52 3.92 9.50 3.14
CA ILE A 52 3.25 10.45 2.25
C ILE A 52 1.75 10.34 2.48
N PHE A 53 1.10 11.47 2.76
CA PHE A 53 -0.35 11.51 2.84
C PHE A 53 -0.97 11.47 1.45
N ILE A 54 -1.98 10.62 1.29
CA ILE A 54 -2.71 10.47 0.04
C ILE A 54 -4.19 10.22 0.35
N THR A 55 -5.09 10.94 -0.33
CA THR A 55 -6.52 10.84 -0.05
C THR A 55 -7.11 9.49 -0.44
N ASN A 56 -8.08 8.99 0.34
CA ASN A 56 -8.90 7.82 0.00
C ASN A 56 -10.25 8.19 -0.62
N LYS A 57 -10.49 9.46 -0.95
CA LYS A 57 -11.69 9.93 -1.64
C LYS A 57 -12.00 9.06 -2.87
N ASN A 58 -13.28 8.76 -3.09
CA ASN A 58 -13.77 8.04 -4.26
C ASN A 58 -13.19 6.62 -4.45
N ILE A 59 -12.66 5.99 -3.41
CA ILE A 59 -12.38 4.56 -3.42
C ILE A 59 -13.69 3.85 -3.07
N LEU A 60 -14.15 3.00 -3.96
CA LEU A 60 -15.40 2.26 -3.75
C LEU A 60 -15.18 1.09 -2.80
N LEU A 61 -16.14 0.86 -1.92
CA LEU A 61 -16.24 -0.34 -1.10
C LEU A 61 -17.72 -0.67 -0.96
N PRO A 62 -18.22 -1.72 -1.61
CA PRO A 62 -19.65 -2.06 -1.58
C PRO A 62 -20.18 -2.22 -0.16
N GLY A 63 -21.27 -1.52 0.15
CA GLY A 63 -21.89 -1.50 1.48
C GLY A 63 -21.28 -0.48 2.47
N TYR A 64 -20.29 0.32 2.06
CA TYR A 64 -19.64 1.33 2.87
C TYR A 64 -19.50 2.66 2.11
N ASN A 65 -19.32 3.75 2.86
CA ASN A 65 -19.23 5.09 2.27
C ASN A 65 -17.91 5.34 1.53
N ILE A 66 -16.84 4.65 1.94
CA ILE A 66 -15.50 4.84 1.39
C ILE A 66 -14.65 3.60 1.62
N GLY A 67 -13.83 3.26 0.65
CA GLY A 67 -12.84 2.18 0.74
C GLY A 67 -11.47 2.65 1.23
N PHE A 68 -10.58 1.70 1.41
CA PHE A 68 -9.22 1.92 1.90
C PHE A 68 -8.19 1.86 0.77
N LEU A 69 -7.16 2.68 0.91
CA LEU A 69 -6.07 2.78 -0.07
C LEU A 69 -5.33 1.45 -0.28
N GLY A 70 -4.95 0.78 0.80
CA GLY A 70 -4.28 -0.51 0.74
C GLY A 70 -5.19 -1.64 0.28
N GLY A 71 -6.52 -1.48 0.47
CA GLY A 71 -7.50 -2.44 -0.01
C GLY A 71 -7.67 -2.47 -1.54
N CYS A 72 -7.35 -1.36 -2.20
CA CYS A 72 -7.43 -1.25 -3.67
C CYS A 72 -6.07 -1.35 -4.37
N SER A 73 -5.00 -1.67 -3.65
CA SER A 73 -3.64 -1.58 -4.19
C SER A 73 -2.71 -2.70 -3.73
N GLY A 74 -1.54 -2.76 -4.35
CA GLY A 74 -0.40 -3.56 -3.94
C GLY A 74 0.86 -3.10 -4.63
N PHE A 75 2.02 -3.45 -4.08
CA PHE A 75 3.32 -3.14 -4.65
C PHE A 75 4.15 -4.41 -4.83
N CYS A 76 4.73 -4.58 -6.00
CA CYS A 76 5.65 -5.68 -6.29
C CYS A 76 6.65 -5.26 -7.38
N ASP A 77 7.92 -5.54 -7.17
CA ASP A 77 9.01 -5.37 -8.13
C ASP A 77 8.97 -4.01 -8.87
N GLY A 78 8.89 -2.92 -8.11
CA GLY A 78 8.89 -1.56 -8.66
C GLY A 78 7.57 -1.13 -9.31
N THR A 79 6.50 -1.89 -9.14
CA THR A 79 5.19 -1.56 -9.72
C THR A 79 4.12 -1.42 -8.63
N ILE A 80 3.38 -0.33 -8.69
CA ILE A 80 2.16 -0.11 -7.91
C ILE A 80 0.98 -0.60 -8.75
N TYR A 81 0.29 -1.61 -8.25
CA TYR A 81 -0.91 -2.15 -8.88
C TYR A 81 -2.15 -1.57 -8.21
N LEU A 82 -3.16 -1.23 -9.01
CA LEU A 82 -4.42 -0.65 -8.55
C LEU A 82 -5.61 -1.44 -9.12
N PHE A 83 -6.59 -1.75 -8.27
CA PHE A 83 -7.86 -2.35 -8.67
C PHE A 83 -8.80 -1.31 -9.27
N GLY A 84 -8.53 -0.91 -10.48
CA GLY A 84 -9.34 0.03 -11.23
C GLY A 84 -8.67 1.37 -11.47
N LYS A 85 -9.29 2.18 -12.31
CA LYS A 85 -8.78 3.50 -12.68
C LYS A 85 -9.09 4.53 -11.60
N ASP A 86 -8.07 5.25 -11.21
CA ASP A 86 -8.22 6.37 -10.32
C ASP A 86 -8.68 7.62 -11.10
N LYS A 87 -9.80 8.17 -10.69
CA LYS A 87 -10.37 9.41 -11.27
C LYS A 87 -10.22 10.62 -10.34
N THR A 88 -9.50 10.46 -9.22
CA THR A 88 -9.27 11.55 -8.26
C THR A 88 -7.96 12.27 -8.61
N PRO A 89 -8.02 13.53 -9.12
CA PRO A 89 -6.84 14.22 -9.64
C PRO A 89 -5.72 14.37 -8.61
N GLU A 90 -6.05 14.70 -7.37
CA GLU A 90 -5.09 14.88 -6.27
C GLU A 90 -4.30 13.59 -6.01
N ARG A 91 -4.97 12.45 -5.96
CA ARG A 91 -4.32 11.16 -5.75
C ARG A 91 -3.49 10.75 -6.95
N ASN A 92 -4.00 10.93 -8.16
CA ASN A 92 -3.26 10.65 -9.39
C ASN A 92 -1.96 11.45 -9.47
N SER A 93 -2.01 12.75 -9.14
CA SER A 93 -0.83 13.61 -9.12
C SER A 93 0.21 13.07 -8.12
N THR A 94 -0.20 12.84 -6.87
CA THR A 94 0.67 12.34 -5.81
C THR A 94 1.30 10.99 -6.16
N LEU A 95 0.50 10.05 -6.70
CA LEU A 95 0.99 8.73 -7.11
C LEU A 95 1.96 8.83 -8.28
N SER A 96 1.66 9.65 -9.28
CA SER A 96 2.50 9.82 -10.46
C SER A 96 3.83 10.48 -10.12
N GLU A 97 3.82 11.52 -9.30
CA GLU A 97 5.04 12.18 -8.80
C GLU A 97 5.90 11.19 -8.01
N PHE A 98 5.30 10.48 -7.05
CA PHE A 98 6.00 9.49 -6.25
C PHE A 98 6.60 8.36 -7.11
N ALA A 99 5.83 7.84 -8.06
CA ALA A 99 6.31 6.79 -8.96
C ALA A 99 7.47 7.28 -9.83
N ASN A 100 7.36 8.46 -10.42
CA ASN A 100 8.42 9.05 -11.24
C ASN A 100 9.71 9.29 -10.45
N GLU A 101 9.61 9.85 -9.24
CA GLU A 101 10.77 10.11 -8.36
C GLU A 101 11.53 8.84 -7.98
N ASN A 102 10.83 7.70 -7.89
CA ASN A 102 11.41 6.43 -7.45
C ASN A 102 11.62 5.41 -8.56
N GLY A 103 11.34 5.76 -9.81
CA GLY A 103 11.46 4.85 -10.95
C GLY A 103 10.44 3.69 -10.91
N TYR A 104 9.28 3.91 -10.30
CA TYR A 104 8.21 2.93 -10.22
C TYR A 104 7.22 3.08 -11.37
N GLU A 105 6.56 1.98 -11.72
CA GLU A 105 5.43 1.94 -12.64
C GLU A 105 4.10 1.94 -11.87
N ILE A 106 3.05 2.43 -12.52
CA ILE A 106 1.66 2.29 -12.04
C ILE A 106 0.89 1.45 -13.06
N LYS A 107 0.26 0.37 -12.59
CA LYS A 107 -0.58 -0.51 -13.41
C LYS A 107 -2.00 -0.58 -12.87
N TYR A 108 -2.95 -0.32 -13.74
CA TYR A 108 -4.37 -0.49 -13.47
C TYR A 108 -4.83 -1.87 -13.94
N LEU A 109 -5.39 -2.67 -13.03
CA LEU A 109 -5.81 -4.04 -13.31
C LEU A 109 -7.18 -4.12 -14.00
N SER A 110 -7.96 -3.04 -13.97
CA SER A 110 -9.20 -2.92 -14.72
C SER A 110 -9.46 -1.48 -15.16
N SER A 111 -10.43 -1.27 -16.05
CA SER A 111 -10.93 0.05 -16.44
C SER A 111 -12.03 0.59 -15.54
N ASP A 112 -12.51 -0.22 -14.60
CA ASP A 112 -13.54 0.14 -13.64
C ASP A 112 -13.06 1.21 -12.65
N PRO A 113 -13.96 1.86 -11.92
CA PRO A 113 -13.57 2.76 -10.84
C PRO A 113 -12.74 2.04 -9.76
N LEU A 114 -11.81 2.78 -9.16
CA LEU A 114 -10.93 2.26 -8.12
C LEU A 114 -11.74 1.69 -6.95
N THR A 115 -11.56 0.40 -6.68
CA THR A 115 -12.39 -0.36 -5.72
C THR A 115 -11.51 -1.11 -4.73
N ASP A 116 -11.91 -1.07 -3.47
CA ASP A 116 -11.30 -1.83 -2.38
C ASP A 116 -11.82 -3.27 -2.39
N TYR A 117 -10.93 -4.21 -2.68
CA TYR A 117 -11.16 -5.66 -2.64
C TYR A 117 -10.35 -6.36 -1.53
N GLY A 118 -9.81 -5.61 -0.57
CA GLY A 118 -9.05 -6.15 0.55
C GLY A 118 -7.54 -6.21 0.33
N GLY A 119 -7.05 -5.70 -0.80
CA GLY A 119 -5.63 -5.61 -1.13
C GLY A 119 -5.13 -6.70 -2.08
N ILE A 120 -3.96 -6.43 -2.67
CA ILE A 120 -3.30 -7.34 -3.61
C ILE A 120 -2.16 -8.06 -2.88
N LYS A 121 -2.15 -9.37 -2.93
CA LYS A 121 -1.08 -10.20 -2.39
C LYS A 121 -0.31 -10.85 -3.54
N PHE A 122 1.01 -10.82 -3.43
CA PHE A 122 1.92 -11.38 -4.43
C PHE A 122 2.54 -12.67 -3.91
N ILE A 123 2.52 -13.70 -4.73
CA ILE A 123 3.11 -15.00 -4.42
C ILE A 123 4.22 -15.26 -5.43
N LYS A 124 5.44 -15.50 -4.94
CA LYS A 124 6.55 -15.91 -5.78
C LYS A 124 6.43 -17.40 -6.06
N ILE A 125 6.15 -17.75 -7.30
CA ILE A 125 6.13 -19.15 -7.76
C ILE A 125 7.57 -19.51 -8.17
N LYS A 126 8.15 -20.54 -7.56
CA LYS A 126 9.35 -21.16 -8.09
C LYS A 126 8.94 -21.90 -9.37
N GLU A 127 9.53 -21.55 -10.51
CA GLU A 127 9.45 -22.41 -11.69
C GLU A 127 10.00 -23.78 -11.28
N GLN A 128 9.17 -24.81 -11.31
CA GLN A 128 9.67 -26.17 -11.34
C GLN A 128 10.39 -26.28 -12.67
N CYS A 129 11.74 -26.37 -12.65
CA CYS A 129 12.45 -26.87 -13.80
C CYS A 129 11.79 -28.23 -14.13
N ALA A 130 11.11 -28.29 -15.27
CA ALA A 130 10.73 -29.57 -15.82
C ALA A 130 12.05 -30.28 -16.13
N ASP A 131 12.41 -31.23 -15.30
CA ASP A 131 13.45 -32.20 -15.61
C ASP A 131 12.98 -32.92 -16.86
N ILE A 132 13.60 -32.56 -17.96
CA ILE A 132 13.40 -33.23 -19.25
C ILE A 132 14.24 -34.51 -19.20
#